data_7a21bcb96c599c31696d0ad68236f0d2
#
_entry.id   7a21bcb96c599c31696d0ad68236f0d2
#
_cell.length_a   1.000
_cell.length_b   1.000
_cell.length_c   1.000
_cell.angle_alpha   90.00
_cell.angle_beta   90.00
_cell.angle_gamma   90.00
#
_symmetry.space_group_name_H-M   'P 1'
#
loop_
_entity.id
_entity.type
_entity.pdbx_description
1 polymer ?
#
loop_
_entity_poly.entity_id
_entity_poly.type
_entity_poly.pdbx_seq_one_letter_code
_entity_poly.pdbx_strand_id
1 'polypeptide(L)'
;LEVWEDEGLCHQCQKTLPWQLEVGKQVNFCARCFSPLWYRGSVRRGMEQFKFRGGQIHARLFGTLMAQCLHDQWGEEVDCITWVPVTRRRLGERGFDQCELLAREVGKNLGVEVVSALEKVRDTKQQARITSSSARQANVTGAYTAREGIDLTGKQVVLVDDVVTSGATMAECAACLRIAGAEKVIGQTVARA
;
A
#
# COMPACT_ATOMS: atom_id res chain seq x y z
N LEU A 1 -4.87 9.43 19.79
CA LEU A 1 -3.87 10.39 19.27
C LEU A 1 -2.63 10.59 20.16
N GLU A 2 -2.47 9.78 21.19
CA GLU A 2 -1.30 9.82 22.09
C GLU A 2 -0.10 8.98 21.61
N VAL A 3 -0.21 8.32 20.47
CA VAL A 3 0.78 7.36 19.93
C VAL A 3 2.00 8.05 19.26
N TRP A 4 1.99 9.36 19.11
CA TRP A 4 2.87 10.07 18.18
C TRP A 4 4.25 10.47 18.74
N GLU A 5 4.41 10.59 20.04
CA GLU A 5 5.68 11.07 20.64
C GLU A 5 6.80 10.03 20.57
N ASP A 6 6.48 8.73 20.57
CA ASP A 6 7.48 7.63 20.51
C ASP A 6 7.86 7.21 19.08
N GLU A 7 7.20 7.73 18.03
CA GLU A 7 7.29 7.16 16.68
C GLU A 7 8.04 8.01 15.63
N GLY A 8 8.85 8.93 16.05
CA GLY A 8 9.81 9.60 15.14
C GLY A 8 9.26 10.82 14.39
N LEU A 9 8.05 11.31 14.70
CA LEU A 9 7.55 12.60 14.22
C LEU A 9 7.65 13.66 15.32
N CYS A 10 8.49 14.68 15.11
CA CYS A 10 8.47 15.84 15.99
C CYS A 10 7.15 16.63 15.83
N HIS A 11 6.75 17.37 16.87
CA HIS A 11 5.51 18.18 16.88
C HIS A 11 5.37 19.13 15.66
N GLN A 12 6.48 19.67 15.15
CA GLN A 12 6.47 20.50 13.94
C GLN A 12 6.10 19.68 12.68
N CYS A 13 6.67 18.45 12.53
CA CYS A 13 6.34 17.58 11.43
C CYS A 13 4.88 17.15 11.49
N GLN A 14 4.34 16.82 12.66
CA GLN A 14 2.92 16.47 12.85
C GLN A 14 2.00 17.59 12.35
N LYS A 15 2.30 18.85 12.67
CA LYS A 15 1.50 20.01 12.23
C LYS A 15 1.59 20.31 10.74
N THR A 16 2.71 19.97 10.10
CA THR A 16 2.99 20.35 8.71
C THR A 16 2.79 19.24 7.69
N LEU A 17 2.55 18.00 8.15
CA LEU A 17 2.22 16.91 7.24
C LEU A 17 0.90 17.19 6.49
N PRO A 18 0.85 16.91 5.19
CA PRO A 18 -0.36 17.08 4.40
C PRO A 18 -1.33 15.92 4.67
N TRP A 19 -2.01 15.97 5.81
CA TRP A 19 -2.99 14.95 6.21
C TRP A 19 -4.12 14.82 5.20
N GLN A 20 -4.49 13.58 4.93
CA GLN A 20 -5.68 13.23 4.14
C GLN A 20 -6.75 12.75 5.13
N LEU A 21 -7.77 13.59 5.35
CA LEU A 21 -8.84 13.35 6.32
C LEU A 21 -10.17 12.95 5.67
N GLU A 22 -10.20 12.85 4.34
CA GLU A 22 -11.38 12.44 3.60
C GLU A 22 -11.61 10.93 3.70
N VAL A 23 -12.85 10.52 3.50
CA VAL A 23 -13.23 9.11 3.36
C VAL A 23 -12.40 8.45 2.24
N GLY A 24 -12.00 7.20 2.45
CA GLY A 24 -11.16 6.45 1.50
C GLY A 24 -11.65 6.50 0.05
N LYS A 25 -10.71 6.42 -0.88
CA LYS A 25 -10.96 6.45 -2.32
C LYS A 25 -11.68 5.19 -2.79
N GLN A 26 -12.61 5.34 -3.73
CA GLN A 26 -13.19 4.22 -4.47
C GLN A 26 -12.16 3.69 -5.47
N VAL A 27 -11.89 2.39 -5.40
CA VAL A 27 -11.04 1.66 -6.34
C VAL A 27 -11.76 0.37 -6.69
N ASN A 28 -11.80 0.00 -7.96
CA ASN A 28 -12.46 -1.22 -8.41
C ASN A 28 -11.89 -2.44 -7.67
N PHE A 29 -12.77 -3.38 -7.33
CA PHE A 29 -12.48 -4.61 -6.58
C PHE A 29 -12.01 -4.41 -5.12
N CYS A 30 -11.82 -3.15 -4.67
CA CYS A 30 -11.63 -2.83 -3.26
C CYS A 30 -12.92 -2.34 -2.63
N ALA A 31 -13.17 -2.70 -1.37
CA ALA A 31 -14.24 -2.10 -0.57
C ALA A 31 -13.98 -0.61 -0.38
N ARG A 32 -12.75 -0.25 -0.04
CA ARG A 32 -12.20 1.11 0.04
C ARG A 32 -10.69 1.08 -0.12
N CYS A 33 -10.10 2.25 -0.42
CA CYS A 33 -8.65 2.45 -0.39
C CYS A 33 -8.34 3.67 0.47
N PHE A 34 -7.66 3.45 1.59
CA PHE A 34 -7.31 4.48 2.57
C PHE A 34 -5.88 4.96 2.38
N SER A 35 -5.64 6.21 2.78
CA SER A 35 -4.32 6.84 2.73
C SER A 35 -4.26 7.94 3.78
N PRO A 36 -3.35 7.92 4.75
CA PRO A 36 -3.28 8.96 5.78
C PRO A 36 -2.82 10.31 5.25
N LEU A 37 -2.13 10.34 4.11
CA LEU A 37 -1.43 11.54 3.62
C LEU A 37 -1.74 11.87 2.15
N TRP A 38 -1.59 13.15 1.80
CA TRP A 38 -1.50 13.59 0.41
C TRP A 38 -0.07 13.46 -0.12
N TYR A 39 0.10 12.99 -1.36
CA TYR A 39 1.39 12.84 -2.03
C TYR A 39 1.94 14.20 -2.49
N ARG A 40 2.37 15.04 -1.57
CA ARG A 40 2.94 16.37 -1.84
C ARG A 40 3.97 16.78 -0.78
N GLY A 41 4.74 17.83 -1.07
CA GLY A 41 5.67 18.44 -0.12
C GLY A 41 6.67 17.46 0.50
N SER A 42 6.71 17.42 1.83
CA SER A 42 7.59 16.55 2.63
C SER A 42 7.33 15.07 2.41
N VAL A 43 6.05 14.67 2.22
CA VAL A 43 5.66 13.27 1.98
C VAL A 43 6.25 12.76 0.68
N ARG A 44 6.15 13.53 -0.41
CA ARG A 44 6.75 13.16 -1.69
C ARG A 44 8.26 12.96 -1.56
N ARG A 45 8.96 13.89 -0.91
CA ARG A 45 10.43 13.76 -0.67
C ARG A 45 10.77 12.53 0.17
N GLY A 46 10.02 12.28 1.25
CA GLY A 46 10.20 11.10 2.10
C GLY A 46 9.99 9.80 1.34
N MET A 47 8.96 9.72 0.49
CA MET A 47 8.69 8.54 -0.35
C MET A 47 9.78 8.32 -1.42
N GLU A 48 10.35 9.38 -1.98
CA GLU A 48 11.50 9.29 -2.89
C GLU A 48 12.73 8.76 -2.15
N GLN A 49 13.02 9.26 -0.94
CA GLN A 49 14.11 8.75 -0.09
C GLN A 49 13.89 7.30 0.32
N PHE A 50 12.66 6.93 0.69
CA PHE A 50 12.29 5.57 1.04
C PHE A 50 12.64 4.56 -0.08
N LYS A 51 12.47 4.94 -1.34
CA LYS A 51 12.77 4.07 -2.50
C LYS A 51 14.27 3.83 -2.73
N PHE A 52 15.14 4.69 -2.19
CA PHE A 52 16.57 4.67 -2.52
C PHE A 52 17.51 4.62 -1.31
N ARG A 53 17.09 5.08 -0.12
CA ARG A 53 17.96 5.19 1.05
C ARG A 53 17.18 4.99 2.36
N GLY A 54 17.68 4.15 3.26
CA GLY A 54 17.15 4.05 4.62
C GLY A 54 15.74 3.47 4.74
N GLY A 55 15.43 2.45 3.95
CA GLY A 55 14.08 1.85 3.84
C GLY A 55 13.40 1.54 5.17
N GLN A 56 14.13 1.03 6.17
CA GLN A 56 13.52 0.59 7.44
C GLN A 56 12.95 1.73 8.29
N ILE A 57 13.66 2.88 8.39
CA ILE A 57 13.20 4.03 9.18
C ILE A 57 11.91 4.61 8.60
N HIS A 58 11.87 4.77 7.26
CA HIS A 58 10.69 5.28 6.59
C HIS A 58 9.52 4.27 6.64
N ALA A 59 9.82 2.97 6.54
CA ALA A 59 8.80 1.93 6.64
C ALA A 59 8.10 1.96 8.00
N ARG A 60 8.86 2.08 9.09
CA ARG A 60 8.30 2.17 10.45
C ARG A 60 7.35 3.36 10.56
N LEU A 61 7.80 4.56 10.22
CA LEU A 61 6.98 5.77 10.30
C LEU A 61 5.71 5.65 9.44
N PHE A 62 5.87 5.36 8.16
CA PHE A 62 4.73 5.27 7.25
C PHE A 62 3.80 4.11 7.60
N GLY A 63 4.35 2.95 7.99
CA GLY A 63 3.57 1.78 8.40
C GLY A 63 2.70 2.06 9.62
N THR A 64 3.21 2.77 10.62
CA THR A 64 2.41 3.19 11.77
C THR A 64 1.29 4.14 11.38
N LEU A 65 1.56 5.15 10.54
CA LEU A 65 0.53 6.07 10.05
C LEU A 65 -0.56 5.33 9.27
N MET A 66 -0.17 4.34 8.46
CA MET A 66 -1.11 3.50 7.71
C MET A 66 -1.96 2.63 8.63
N ALA A 67 -1.35 1.98 9.62
CA ALA A 67 -2.06 1.14 10.59
C ALA A 67 -3.09 1.94 11.37
N GLN A 68 -2.71 3.12 11.87
CA GLN A 68 -3.62 4.02 12.58
C GLN A 68 -4.78 4.46 11.67
N CYS A 69 -4.49 4.89 10.45
CA CYS A 69 -5.50 5.28 9.47
C CYS A 69 -6.50 4.15 9.18
N LEU A 70 -6.02 2.92 9.04
CA LEU A 70 -6.87 1.75 8.81
C LEU A 70 -7.74 1.46 10.03
N HIS A 71 -7.15 1.44 11.23
CA HIS A 71 -7.87 1.23 12.49
C HIS A 71 -9.01 2.25 12.67
N ASP A 72 -8.72 3.53 12.43
CA ASP A 72 -9.69 4.62 12.64
C ASP A 72 -10.83 4.65 11.60
N GLN A 73 -10.56 4.20 10.37
CA GLN A 73 -11.51 4.37 9.26
C GLN A 73 -12.21 3.09 8.82
N TRP A 74 -11.64 1.91 9.07
CA TRP A 74 -12.25 0.65 8.63
C TRP A 74 -13.17 0.05 9.69
N GLY A 75 -12.73 -0.09 10.93
CA GLY A 75 -13.55 -0.53 12.07
C GLY A 75 -13.99 -2.00 12.05
N GLU A 76 -13.61 -2.78 11.03
CA GLU A 76 -13.88 -4.23 10.94
C GLU A 76 -12.55 -5.00 11.12
N GLU A 77 -12.64 -6.26 11.56
CA GLU A 77 -11.48 -7.15 11.61
C GLU A 77 -10.97 -7.47 10.21
N VAL A 78 -9.67 -7.70 10.09
CA VAL A 78 -9.02 -8.14 8.87
C VAL A 78 -8.23 -9.41 9.15
N ASP A 79 -8.27 -10.37 8.23
CA ASP A 79 -7.69 -11.70 8.43
C ASP A 79 -6.21 -11.76 8.07
N CYS A 80 -5.80 -11.02 7.05
CA CYS A 80 -4.40 -10.96 6.65
C CYS A 80 -4.09 -9.70 5.83
N ILE A 81 -2.78 -9.42 5.74
CA ILE A 81 -2.23 -8.31 4.98
C ILE A 81 -1.36 -8.87 3.87
N THR A 82 -1.47 -8.30 2.69
CA THR A 82 -0.56 -8.55 1.56
C THR A 82 -0.11 -7.23 0.93
N TRP A 83 0.76 -7.29 -0.05
CA TRP A 83 1.29 -6.08 -0.69
C TRP A 83 1.35 -6.19 -2.20
N VAL A 84 1.41 -5.05 -2.88
CA VAL A 84 1.68 -4.95 -4.32
C VAL A 84 3.16 -5.24 -4.57
N PRO A 85 3.52 -6.40 -5.16
CA PRO A 85 4.92 -6.79 -5.30
C PRO A 85 5.63 -6.00 -6.42
N VAL A 86 6.93 -5.73 -6.20
CA VAL A 86 7.81 -5.23 -7.25
C VAL A 86 8.32 -6.37 -8.14
N THR A 87 8.88 -6.05 -9.31
CA THR A 87 9.52 -7.06 -10.16
C THR A 87 10.85 -7.52 -9.57
N ARG A 88 11.28 -8.76 -9.92
CA ARG A 88 12.60 -9.30 -9.51
C ARG A 88 13.74 -8.34 -9.88
N ARG A 89 13.66 -7.70 -11.05
CA ARG A 89 14.65 -6.71 -11.47
C ARG A 89 14.72 -5.53 -10.52
N ARG A 90 13.57 -4.94 -10.15
CA ARG A 90 13.54 -3.81 -9.20
C ARG A 90 13.98 -4.22 -7.79
N LEU A 91 13.64 -5.43 -7.39
CA LEU A 91 14.11 -5.98 -6.11
C LEU A 91 15.63 -6.09 -6.09
N GLY A 92 16.26 -6.58 -7.19
CA GLY A 92 17.71 -6.62 -7.33
C GLY A 92 18.37 -5.22 -7.35
N GLU A 93 17.74 -4.24 -8.02
CA GLU A 93 18.24 -2.85 -8.07
C GLU A 93 18.16 -2.11 -6.72
N ARG A 94 17.15 -2.40 -5.89
CA ARG A 94 16.87 -1.71 -4.62
C ARG A 94 17.35 -2.46 -3.38
N GLY A 95 17.47 -3.78 -3.49
CA GLY A 95 17.78 -4.68 -2.37
C GLY A 95 16.58 -4.99 -1.46
N PHE A 96 15.42 -4.34 -1.66
CA PHE A 96 14.20 -4.56 -0.88
C PHE A 96 12.93 -4.20 -1.66
N ASP A 97 11.79 -4.75 -1.21
CA ASP A 97 10.46 -4.35 -1.64
C ASP A 97 9.86 -3.37 -0.63
N GLN A 98 9.64 -2.12 -1.05
CA GLN A 98 9.11 -1.09 -0.15
C GLN A 98 7.70 -1.41 0.34
N CYS A 99 6.86 -2.03 -0.51
CA CYS A 99 5.49 -2.36 -0.11
C CYS A 99 5.46 -3.53 0.87
N GLU A 100 6.40 -4.48 0.75
CA GLU A 100 6.59 -5.54 1.75
C GLU A 100 6.99 -4.96 3.11
N LEU A 101 7.96 -4.05 3.15
CA LEU A 101 8.36 -3.39 4.40
C LEU A 101 7.20 -2.65 5.06
N LEU A 102 6.41 -1.90 4.27
CA LEU A 102 5.19 -1.24 4.77
C LEU A 102 4.17 -2.24 5.30
N ALA A 103 3.88 -3.31 4.56
CA ALA A 103 2.93 -4.34 4.97
C ALA A 103 3.34 -5.00 6.29
N ARG A 104 4.63 -5.31 6.47
CA ARG A 104 5.17 -5.88 7.71
C ARG A 104 5.01 -4.93 8.90
N GLU A 105 5.26 -3.64 8.72
CA GLU A 105 5.06 -2.66 9.79
C GLU A 105 3.57 -2.45 10.11
N VAL A 106 2.68 -2.42 9.11
CA VAL A 106 1.22 -2.38 9.32
C VAL A 106 0.78 -3.62 10.09
N GLY A 107 1.20 -4.82 9.66
CA GLY A 107 0.86 -6.07 10.33
C GLY A 107 1.34 -6.14 11.77
N LYS A 108 2.56 -5.68 12.04
CA LYS A 108 3.12 -5.58 13.40
C LYS A 108 2.28 -4.67 14.31
N ASN A 109 1.86 -3.50 13.80
CA ASN A 109 1.07 -2.53 14.57
C ASN A 109 -0.36 -3.01 14.84
N LEU A 110 -0.94 -3.78 13.92
CA LEU A 110 -2.31 -4.30 14.04
C LEU A 110 -2.40 -5.70 14.64
N GLY A 111 -1.28 -6.40 14.81
CA GLY A 111 -1.26 -7.81 15.23
C GLY A 111 -1.80 -8.78 14.17
N VAL A 112 -1.72 -8.42 12.88
CA VAL A 112 -2.28 -9.18 11.76
C VAL A 112 -1.18 -9.84 10.94
N GLU A 113 -1.41 -11.09 10.52
CA GLU A 113 -0.46 -11.85 9.70
C GLU A 113 -0.22 -11.21 8.33
N VAL A 114 1.04 -11.22 7.89
CA VAL A 114 1.44 -10.72 6.58
C VAL A 114 1.81 -11.87 5.67
N VAL A 115 1.07 -12.04 4.58
CA VAL A 115 1.21 -13.14 3.63
C VAL A 115 1.63 -12.65 2.26
N SER A 116 2.51 -13.40 1.58
CA SER A 116 2.91 -13.10 0.20
C SER A 116 1.90 -13.71 -0.77
N ALA A 117 0.77 -13.03 -0.99
CA ALA A 117 -0.33 -13.57 -1.78
C ALA A 117 -0.23 -13.30 -3.28
N LEU A 118 0.57 -12.32 -3.69
CA LEU A 118 0.68 -11.88 -5.09
C LEU A 118 2.09 -12.04 -5.64
N GLU A 119 2.18 -12.20 -6.95
CA GLU A 119 3.43 -12.05 -7.69
C GLU A 119 3.25 -11.16 -8.91
N LYS A 120 4.32 -10.47 -9.30
CA LYS A 120 4.35 -9.65 -10.50
C LYS A 120 5.00 -10.43 -11.63
N VAL A 121 4.19 -10.84 -12.61
CA VAL A 121 4.59 -11.72 -13.71
C VAL A 121 5.08 -10.96 -14.94
N ARG A 122 4.81 -9.66 -15.05
CA ARG A 122 5.20 -8.84 -16.19
C ARG A 122 5.75 -7.49 -15.75
N ASP A 123 6.87 -7.05 -16.37
CA ASP A 123 7.38 -5.70 -16.18
C ASP A 123 6.41 -4.66 -16.76
N THR A 124 6.19 -3.61 -16.00
CA THR A 124 5.35 -2.47 -16.39
C THR A 124 6.18 -1.19 -16.44
N LYS A 125 5.82 -0.26 -17.33
CA LYS A 125 6.38 1.09 -17.31
C LYS A 125 6.10 1.78 -15.98
N GLN A 126 6.97 2.67 -15.55
CA GLN A 126 6.74 3.42 -14.32
C GLN A 126 5.45 4.25 -14.47
N GLN A 127 4.48 4.03 -13.58
CA GLN A 127 3.18 4.71 -13.59
C GLN A 127 3.29 6.25 -13.59
N ALA A 128 4.32 6.78 -12.89
CA ALA A 128 4.59 8.22 -12.87
C ALA A 128 4.91 8.84 -14.24
N ARG A 129 5.31 8.02 -15.23
CA ARG A 129 5.60 8.45 -16.61
C ARG A 129 4.39 8.36 -17.54
N ILE A 130 3.25 7.87 -17.04
CA ILE A 130 2.03 7.68 -17.83
C ILE A 130 1.02 8.76 -17.41
N THR A 131 0.56 9.55 -18.36
CA THR A 131 -0.27 10.72 -18.09
C THR A 131 -1.77 10.42 -17.99
N SER A 132 -2.31 9.49 -18.81
CA SER A 132 -3.73 9.17 -18.79
C SER A 132 -4.10 7.98 -17.89
N SER A 133 -5.30 8.00 -17.31
CA SER A 133 -5.83 6.93 -16.48
C SER A 133 -6.02 5.63 -17.27
N SER A 134 -6.54 5.71 -18.49
CA SER A 134 -6.72 4.55 -19.37
C SER A 134 -5.40 3.87 -19.74
N ALA A 135 -4.36 4.67 -20.04
CA ALA A 135 -3.04 4.14 -20.32
C ALA A 135 -2.38 3.52 -19.07
N ARG A 136 -2.65 4.04 -17.87
CA ARG A 136 -2.22 3.42 -16.60
C ARG A 136 -2.89 2.07 -16.38
N GLN A 137 -4.20 1.96 -16.65
CA GLN A 137 -4.92 0.69 -16.57
C GLN A 137 -4.35 -0.33 -17.56
N ALA A 138 -4.22 0.03 -18.84
CA ALA A 138 -3.65 -0.86 -19.86
C ALA A 138 -2.22 -1.33 -19.54
N ASN A 139 -1.41 -0.48 -18.89
CA ASN A 139 -0.05 -0.81 -18.49
C ASN A 139 0.02 -1.93 -17.44
N VAL A 140 -0.97 -2.03 -16.54
CA VAL A 140 -0.95 -2.99 -15.42
C VAL A 140 -1.79 -4.24 -15.66
N THR A 141 -2.73 -4.22 -16.60
CA THR A 141 -3.59 -5.36 -16.92
C THR A 141 -2.77 -6.62 -17.22
N GLY A 142 -3.03 -7.73 -16.49
CA GLY A 142 -2.29 -8.98 -16.60
C GLY A 142 -0.84 -8.91 -16.11
N ALA A 143 -0.48 -7.91 -15.32
CA ALA A 143 0.89 -7.79 -14.78
C ALA A 143 1.07 -8.50 -13.43
N TYR A 144 -0.03 -8.87 -12.78
CA TYR A 144 -0.05 -9.51 -11.46
C TYR A 144 -0.86 -10.80 -11.50
N THR A 145 -0.55 -11.72 -10.61
CA THR A 145 -1.33 -12.94 -10.37
C THR A 145 -1.27 -13.31 -8.88
N ALA A 146 -2.26 -14.04 -8.41
CA ALA A 146 -2.16 -14.70 -7.10
C ALA A 146 -1.09 -15.79 -7.17
N ARG A 147 -0.35 -16.00 -6.08
CA ARG A 147 0.63 -17.07 -5.97
C ARG A 147 -0.06 -18.43 -5.98
N GLU A 148 0.61 -19.42 -6.56
CA GLU A 148 0.16 -20.80 -6.52
C GLU A 148 0.01 -21.29 -5.08
N GLY A 149 -1.10 -21.98 -4.80
CA GLY A 149 -1.41 -22.53 -3.47
C GLY A 149 -1.93 -21.52 -2.45
N ILE A 150 -2.08 -20.23 -2.80
CA ILE A 150 -2.72 -19.26 -1.90
C ILE A 150 -4.24 -19.47 -1.90
N ASP A 151 -4.83 -19.60 -0.70
CA ASP A 151 -6.27 -19.65 -0.49
C ASP A 151 -6.70 -18.51 0.42
N LEU A 152 -7.52 -17.61 -0.12
CA LEU A 152 -8.08 -16.46 0.57
C LEU A 152 -9.60 -16.58 0.76
N THR A 153 -10.17 -17.78 0.60
CA THR A 153 -11.61 -18.02 0.67
C THR A 153 -12.20 -17.45 1.96
N GLY A 154 -13.17 -16.55 1.81
CA GLY A 154 -13.89 -15.90 2.90
C GLY A 154 -13.10 -14.86 3.69
N LYS A 155 -11.84 -14.55 3.31
CA LYS A 155 -10.99 -13.63 4.06
C LYS A 155 -11.18 -12.16 3.67
N GLN A 156 -11.08 -11.30 4.67
CA GLN A 156 -10.92 -9.85 4.51
C GLN A 156 -9.41 -9.52 4.45
N VAL A 157 -8.96 -9.04 3.30
CA VAL A 157 -7.53 -8.87 2.99
C VAL A 157 -7.17 -7.40 2.85
N VAL A 158 -6.17 -6.93 3.59
CA VAL A 158 -5.57 -5.61 3.37
C VAL A 158 -4.50 -5.71 2.29
N LEU A 159 -4.62 -4.90 1.24
CA LEU A 159 -3.66 -4.77 0.16
C LEU A 159 -2.88 -3.47 0.29
N VAL A 160 -1.58 -3.58 0.56
CA VAL A 160 -0.67 -2.46 0.80
C VAL A 160 0.05 -2.04 -0.49
N ASP A 161 0.07 -0.73 -0.78
CA ASP A 161 0.90 -0.11 -1.82
C ASP A 161 1.54 1.18 -1.28
N ASP A 162 2.46 1.79 -2.02
CA ASP A 162 3.14 3.01 -1.60
C ASP A 162 2.27 4.27 -1.85
N VAL A 163 1.77 4.47 -3.07
CA VAL A 163 1.00 5.65 -3.47
C VAL A 163 -0.16 5.29 -4.41
N VAL A 164 -1.37 5.67 -4.05
CA VAL A 164 -2.51 5.56 -4.96
C VAL A 164 -2.69 6.83 -5.78
N THR A 165 -2.69 6.67 -7.10
CA THR A 165 -3.01 7.75 -8.07
C THR A 165 -4.35 7.47 -8.74
N SER A 166 -4.38 6.87 -9.92
CA SER A 166 -5.63 6.41 -10.55
C SER A 166 -6.27 5.22 -9.85
N GLY A 167 -5.49 4.43 -9.10
CA GLY A 167 -5.92 3.17 -8.50
C GLY A 167 -5.75 1.94 -9.40
N ALA A 168 -5.20 2.11 -10.61
CA ALA A 168 -5.08 1.02 -11.58
C ALA A 168 -4.31 -0.20 -11.06
N THR A 169 -3.16 0.02 -10.41
CA THR A 169 -2.36 -1.06 -9.81
C THR A 169 -3.12 -1.75 -8.68
N MET A 170 -3.71 -0.96 -7.78
CA MET A 170 -4.52 -1.45 -6.67
C MET A 170 -5.69 -2.29 -7.16
N ALA A 171 -6.42 -1.82 -8.19
CA ALA A 171 -7.55 -2.54 -8.78
C ALA A 171 -7.15 -3.87 -9.41
N GLU A 172 -6.03 -3.90 -10.15
CA GLU A 172 -5.52 -5.13 -10.78
C GLU A 172 -5.12 -6.16 -9.73
N CYS A 173 -4.37 -5.77 -8.71
CA CYS A 173 -3.99 -6.65 -7.62
C CYS A 173 -5.21 -7.11 -6.80
N ALA A 174 -6.16 -6.22 -6.53
CA ALA A 174 -7.39 -6.57 -5.83
C ALA A 174 -8.24 -7.59 -6.62
N ALA A 175 -8.32 -7.45 -7.94
CA ALA A 175 -8.99 -8.44 -8.80
C ALA A 175 -8.34 -9.83 -8.66
N CYS A 176 -7.01 -9.92 -8.65
CA CYS A 176 -6.30 -11.19 -8.44
C CYS A 176 -6.62 -11.82 -7.08
N LEU A 177 -6.67 -10.99 -6.00
CA LEU A 177 -7.03 -11.48 -4.65
C LEU A 177 -8.49 -11.94 -4.58
N ARG A 178 -9.41 -11.23 -5.25
CA ARG A 178 -10.83 -11.64 -5.35
C ARG A 178 -10.97 -12.98 -6.08
N ILE A 179 -10.20 -13.19 -7.16
CA ILE A 179 -10.16 -14.48 -7.88
C ILE A 179 -9.61 -15.59 -6.98
N ALA A 180 -8.64 -15.29 -6.10
CA ALA A 180 -8.09 -16.21 -5.11
C ALA A 180 -9.03 -16.45 -3.90
N GLY A 181 -10.27 -15.94 -3.93
CA GLY A 181 -11.31 -16.22 -2.93
C GLY A 181 -11.51 -15.14 -1.87
N ALA A 182 -10.74 -14.06 -1.86
CA ALA A 182 -10.92 -13.00 -0.86
C ALA A 182 -12.36 -12.46 -0.86
N GLU A 183 -13.00 -12.41 0.32
CA GLU A 183 -14.37 -11.87 0.47
C GLU A 183 -14.38 -10.35 0.32
N LYS A 184 -13.41 -9.68 0.95
CA LYS A 184 -13.21 -8.23 0.82
C LYS A 184 -11.72 -7.94 0.61
N VAL A 185 -11.43 -6.90 -0.18
CA VAL A 185 -10.08 -6.33 -0.29
C VAL A 185 -10.13 -4.88 0.13
N ILE A 186 -9.30 -4.51 1.08
CA ILE A 186 -9.16 -3.15 1.59
C ILE A 186 -7.81 -2.61 1.12
N GLY A 187 -7.81 -1.57 0.30
CA GLY A 187 -6.58 -0.92 -0.13
C GLY A 187 -6.03 -0.01 0.97
N GLN A 188 -4.72 -0.05 1.20
CA GLN A 188 -4.03 0.81 2.14
C GLN A 188 -2.74 1.33 1.53
N THR A 189 -2.55 2.66 1.49
CA THR A 189 -1.35 3.29 0.94
C THR A 189 -0.83 4.38 1.87
N VAL A 190 0.45 4.75 1.72
CA VAL A 190 1.03 5.88 2.48
C VAL A 190 0.37 7.18 2.07
N ALA A 191 0.16 7.37 0.76
CA ALA A 191 -0.34 8.65 0.26
C ALA A 191 -1.23 8.51 -0.98
N ARG A 192 -2.11 9.48 -1.14
CA ARG A 192 -2.96 9.69 -2.32
C ARG A 192 -2.45 10.89 -3.13
N ALA A 193 -2.38 10.75 -4.48
CA ALA A 193 -2.05 11.82 -5.42
C ALA A 193 -3.28 12.28 -6.21
#